data_a14e4f731d52540042925381506125c2
#
_entry.id   a14e4f731d52540042925381506125c2
#
_cell.length_a   1.000
_cell.length_b   1.000
_cell.length_c   1.000
_cell.angle_alpha   90.00
_cell.angle_beta   90.00
_cell.angle_gamma   90.00
#
_symmetry.space_group_name_H-M   'P 1'
#
loop_
_entity.id
_entity.type
_entity.pdbx_description
1 polymer ?
#
loop_
_entity_poly.entity_id
_entity_poly.type
_entity_poly.pdbx_seq_one_letter_code
_entity_poly.pdbx_strand_id
1 'polypeptide(L)'
;MVELGRLLTAMVTPFDDQGAVDYVQAKLLARALLDSGSDGLVIGGTTGEAPVLSHEEKLRLFAEVKVAVGGRGAVVAGTGTYNTAESIELSRQAEKAGVDALLLTVPYYNRPGPEGLFRHFEAIARSTSLPCILYNIPGRTGTNMTEQTALRLSRIPNIVGVKEASGNFGQIAAIIEGAREGFRVWSGNDGDTLPILALGGYGVICVISHLTGLQMRELIESFLAGRTEEAARIHRRLLPLNNALMTLASNPIPIKYALNQIGFRVGPPRLPLCEPDEATGEKIMAEVRRHHIDLPLAV
;
A
#
# COMPACT_ATOMS: atom_id res chain seq x y z
N MET A 1 15.11 -3.21 -14.75
CA MET A 1 13.85 -3.25 -13.99
C MET A 1 13.59 -1.86 -13.44
N VAL A 2 12.36 -1.39 -13.47
CA VAL A 2 11.99 -0.12 -12.82
C VAL A 2 12.23 -0.25 -11.32
N GLU A 3 12.92 0.72 -10.72
CA GLU A 3 13.09 0.77 -9.27
C GLU A 3 11.79 1.27 -8.64
N LEU A 4 11.15 0.43 -7.84
CA LEU A 4 9.85 0.78 -7.24
C LEU A 4 9.98 1.58 -5.95
N GLY A 5 11.19 1.60 -5.35
CA GLY A 5 11.47 2.29 -4.10
C GLY A 5 11.15 1.49 -2.84
N ARG A 6 11.62 2.00 -1.71
CA ARG A 6 11.48 1.35 -0.39
C ARG A 6 10.26 1.82 0.38
N LEU A 7 9.88 3.09 0.20
CA LEU A 7 8.69 3.69 0.80
C LEU A 7 7.64 3.95 -0.28
N LEU A 8 6.64 3.08 -0.34
CA LEU A 8 5.47 3.27 -1.21
C LEU A 8 4.27 3.66 -0.36
N THR A 9 3.58 4.75 -0.70
CA THR A 9 2.35 5.11 0.01
C THR A 9 1.15 4.45 -0.61
N ALA A 10 0.39 3.68 0.19
CA ALA A 10 -0.91 3.13 -0.20
C ALA A 10 -1.95 4.26 -0.19
N MET A 11 -2.03 5.00 -1.30
CA MET A 11 -2.78 6.25 -1.40
C MET A 11 -4.28 6.04 -1.24
N VAL A 12 -4.93 6.90 -0.43
CA VAL A 12 -6.41 6.98 -0.38
C VAL A 12 -6.95 7.47 -1.72
N THR A 13 -8.17 7.08 -2.06
CA THR A 13 -8.89 7.66 -3.19
C THR A 13 -9.73 8.84 -2.70
N PRO A 14 -9.45 10.06 -3.15
CA PRO A 14 -10.31 11.21 -2.85
C PRO A 14 -11.66 11.08 -3.54
N PHE A 15 -12.72 11.43 -2.81
CA PHE A 15 -14.08 11.53 -3.31
C PHE A 15 -14.63 12.94 -3.08
N ASP A 16 -15.51 13.40 -3.95
CA ASP A 16 -16.27 14.62 -3.75
C ASP A 16 -17.49 14.40 -2.81
N ASP A 17 -18.25 15.45 -2.56
CA ASP A 17 -19.42 15.43 -1.68
C ASP A 17 -20.59 14.58 -2.25
N GLN A 18 -20.57 14.24 -3.54
CA GLN A 18 -21.51 13.31 -4.17
C GLN A 18 -20.98 11.87 -4.20
N GLY A 19 -19.78 11.63 -3.68
CA GLY A 19 -19.13 10.35 -3.67
C GLY A 19 -18.52 9.95 -5.03
N ALA A 20 -18.39 10.85 -6.01
CA ALA A 20 -17.62 10.60 -7.22
C ALA A 20 -16.10 10.72 -6.94
N VAL A 21 -15.26 10.04 -7.74
CA VAL A 21 -13.81 10.16 -7.60
C VAL A 21 -13.36 11.57 -7.97
N ASP A 22 -12.71 12.26 -7.04
CA ASP A 22 -12.09 13.57 -7.29
C ASP A 22 -10.67 13.37 -7.86
N TYR A 23 -10.59 13.33 -9.18
CA TYR A 23 -9.32 13.15 -9.89
C TYR A 23 -8.38 14.35 -9.76
N VAL A 24 -8.91 15.56 -9.54
CA VAL A 24 -8.09 16.76 -9.32
C VAL A 24 -7.39 16.64 -7.99
N GLN A 25 -8.14 16.34 -6.94
CA GLN A 25 -7.60 16.15 -5.61
C GLN A 25 -6.66 14.92 -5.53
N ALA A 26 -6.96 13.85 -6.27
CA ALA A 26 -6.08 12.69 -6.36
C ALA A 26 -4.70 13.05 -6.94
N LYS A 27 -4.64 13.91 -7.97
CA LYS A 27 -3.38 14.41 -8.53
C LYS A 27 -2.60 15.30 -7.56
N LEU A 28 -3.30 16.15 -6.83
CA LEU A 28 -2.69 17.01 -5.82
C LEU A 28 -2.10 16.15 -4.68
N LEU A 29 -2.87 15.19 -4.17
CA LEU A 29 -2.41 14.26 -3.14
C LEU A 29 -1.20 13.46 -3.61
N ALA A 30 -1.23 12.93 -4.83
CA ALA A 30 -0.13 12.16 -5.38
C ALA A 30 1.20 12.95 -5.38
N ARG A 31 1.16 14.21 -5.78
CA ARG A 31 2.33 15.10 -5.76
C ARG A 31 2.80 15.40 -4.34
N ALA A 32 1.88 15.74 -3.45
CA ALA A 32 2.16 16.02 -2.05
C ALA A 32 2.82 14.83 -1.33
N LEU A 33 2.37 13.60 -1.62
CA LEU A 33 2.95 12.38 -1.06
C LEU A 33 4.39 12.12 -1.55
N LEU A 34 4.71 12.44 -2.79
CA LEU A 34 6.09 12.38 -3.27
C LEU A 34 6.95 13.46 -2.62
N ASP A 35 6.42 14.68 -2.49
CA ASP A 35 7.11 15.79 -1.83
C ASP A 35 7.36 15.50 -0.34
N SER A 36 6.49 14.72 0.30
CA SER A 36 6.64 14.27 1.68
C SER A 36 7.41 12.95 1.85
N GLY A 37 8.15 12.50 0.84
CA GLY A 37 9.15 11.44 1.00
C GLY A 37 8.80 10.08 0.40
N SER A 38 7.64 9.88 -0.22
CA SER A 38 7.32 8.61 -0.89
C SER A 38 8.17 8.40 -2.15
N ASP A 39 8.67 7.18 -2.37
CA ASP A 39 9.35 6.79 -3.61
C ASP A 39 8.36 6.46 -4.73
N GLY A 40 7.13 6.14 -4.35
CA GLY A 40 6.05 5.82 -5.26
C GLY A 40 4.73 5.63 -4.52
N LEU A 41 3.69 5.35 -5.29
CA LEU A 41 2.31 5.28 -4.80
C LEU A 41 1.65 3.99 -5.23
N VAL A 42 0.88 3.38 -4.33
CA VAL A 42 -0.02 2.26 -4.65
C VAL A 42 -1.43 2.81 -4.79
N ILE A 43 -2.00 2.69 -5.98
CA ILE A 43 -3.31 3.24 -6.34
C ILE A 43 -4.33 2.11 -6.46
N GLY A 44 -5.54 2.32 -5.93
CA GLY A 44 -6.60 1.31 -5.98
C GLY A 44 -6.27 0.04 -5.18
N GLY A 45 -5.48 0.17 -4.10
CA GLY A 45 -5.31 -0.87 -3.08
C GLY A 45 -6.43 -0.82 -2.02
N THR A 46 -6.25 -1.51 -0.90
CA THR A 46 -7.21 -1.51 0.22
C THR A 46 -7.48 -0.10 0.75
N THR A 47 -6.41 0.67 0.98
CA THR A 47 -6.49 2.05 1.45
C THR A 47 -7.15 2.98 0.42
N GLY A 48 -6.99 2.68 -0.86
CA GLY A 48 -7.67 3.37 -1.97
C GLY A 48 -9.09 2.88 -2.23
N GLU A 49 -9.69 2.12 -1.33
CA GLU A 49 -11.08 1.65 -1.39
C GLU A 49 -11.41 0.86 -2.67
N ALA A 50 -10.46 0.04 -3.15
CA ALA A 50 -10.59 -0.74 -4.38
C ALA A 50 -11.91 -1.51 -4.57
N PRO A 51 -12.55 -2.10 -3.52
CA PRO A 51 -13.80 -2.84 -3.68
C PRO A 51 -15.00 -2.00 -4.10
N VAL A 52 -14.97 -0.69 -3.87
CA VAL A 52 -16.09 0.23 -4.18
C VAL A 52 -15.80 1.15 -5.37
N LEU A 53 -14.67 0.96 -6.03
CA LEU A 53 -14.35 1.63 -7.28
C LEU A 53 -14.81 0.80 -8.48
N SER A 54 -15.47 1.42 -9.43
CA SER A 54 -15.77 0.78 -10.72
C SER A 54 -14.47 0.51 -11.50
N HIS A 55 -14.56 -0.34 -12.49
CA HIS A 55 -13.43 -0.64 -13.38
C HIS A 55 -12.92 0.62 -14.10
N GLU A 56 -13.84 1.43 -14.61
CA GLU A 56 -13.55 2.71 -15.29
C GLU A 56 -12.89 3.72 -14.35
N GLU A 57 -13.40 3.86 -13.12
CA GLU A 57 -12.79 4.72 -12.11
C GLU A 57 -11.35 4.33 -11.80
N LYS A 58 -11.07 3.02 -11.64
CA LYS A 58 -9.71 2.53 -11.41
C LYS A 58 -8.78 2.90 -12.56
N LEU A 59 -9.17 2.61 -13.79
CA LEU A 59 -8.34 2.89 -14.96
C LEU A 59 -8.06 4.38 -15.13
N ARG A 60 -9.08 5.21 -14.97
CA ARG A 60 -8.91 6.66 -15.04
C ARG A 60 -8.01 7.15 -13.90
N LEU A 61 -8.17 6.63 -12.68
CA LEU A 61 -7.34 7.01 -11.54
C LEU A 61 -5.87 6.63 -11.77
N PHE A 62 -5.60 5.43 -12.31
CA PHE A 62 -4.25 5.02 -12.68
C PHE A 62 -3.60 5.97 -13.69
N ALA A 63 -4.31 6.31 -14.76
CA ALA A 63 -3.82 7.21 -15.80
C ALA A 63 -3.58 8.64 -15.27
N GLU A 64 -4.55 9.21 -14.53
CA GLU A 64 -4.47 10.56 -14.00
C GLU A 64 -3.32 10.70 -12.97
N VAL A 65 -3.18 9.71 -12.09
CA VAL A 65 -2.07 9.71 -11.12
C VAL A 65 -0.72 9.50 -11.82
N LYS A 66 -0.65 8.60 -12.81
CA LYS A 66 0.60 8.40 -13.59
C LYS A 66 1.07 9.69 -14.26
N VAL A 67 0.14 10.44 -14.84
CA VAL A 67 0.45 11.76 -15.42
C VAL A 67 0.91 12.75 -14.35
N ALA A 68 0.26 12.77 -13.19
CA ALA A 68 0.59 13.70 -12.09
C ALA A 68 1.97 13.42 -11.47
N VAL A 69 2.32 12.14 -11.34
CA VAL A 69 3.61 11.67 -10.81
C VAL A 69 4.74 11.94 -11.82
N GLY A 70 4.47 11.78 -13.10
CA GLY A 70 5.49 11.88 -14.14
C GLY A 70 6.62 10.86 -13.92
N GLY A 71 7.85 11.30 -13.98
CA GLY A 71 9.05 10.47 -13.71
C GLY A 71 9.56 10.55 -12.27
N ARG A 72 8.81 11.15 -11.32
CA ARG A 72 9.25 11.44 -9.95
C ARG A 72 9.15 10.26 -9.01
N GLY A 73 8.37 9.24 -9.35
CA GLY A 73 8.15 8.06 -8.52
C GLY A 73 7.41 6.95 -9.25
N ALA A 74 7.35 5.78 -8.64
CA ALA A 74 6.65 4.63 -9.19
C ALA A 74 5.13 4.72 -8.93
N VAL A 75 4.33 4.29 -9.91
CA VAL A 75 2.88 4.09 -9.76
C VAL A 75 2.57 2.61 -9.83
N VAL A 76 2.11 2.04 -8.73
CA VAL A 76 1.74 0.63 -8.60
C VAL A 76 0.22 0.51 -8.58
N ALA A 77 -0.36 -0.18 -9.55
CA ALA A 77 -1.82 -0.34 -9.66
C ALA A 77 -2.32 -1.57 -8.89
N GLY A 78 -3.32 -1.40 -8.04
CA GLY A 78 -4.04 -2.50 -7.39
C GLY A 78 -5.01 -3.17 -8.36
N THR A 79 -4.60 -4.30 -8.93
CA THR A 79 -5.39 -5.02 -9.94
C THR A 79 -5.84 -6.41 -9.50
N GLY A 80 -5.33 -6.91 -8.36
CA GLY A 80 -5.69 -8.22 -7.81
C GLY A 80 -7.09 -8.23 -7.22
N THR A 81 -7.94 -9.17 -7.67
CA THR A 81 -9.27 -9.46 -7.11
C THR A 81 -9.40 -10.96 -6.83
N TYR A 82 -10.54 -11.39 -6.30
CA TYR A 82 -10.88 -12.81 -6.15
C TYR A 82 -11.19 -13.51 -7.48
N ASN A 83 -11.30 -12.79 -8.59
CA ASN A 83 -11.59 -13.29 -9.93
C ASN A 83 -10.35 -13.20 -10.82
N THR A 84 -9.84 -14.35 -11.27
CA THR A 84 -8.62 -14.41 -12.09
C THR A 84 -8.79 -13.69 -13.43
N ALA A 85 -9.91 -13.89 -14.11
CA ALA A 85 -10.16 -13.29 -15.42
C ALA A 85 -10.27 -11.74 -15.32
N GLU A 86 -10.97 -11.24 -14.32
CA GLU A 86 -11.06 -9.81 -14.03
C GLU A 86 -9.68 -9.22 -13.70
N SER A 87 -8.91 -9.89 -12.86
CA SER A 87 -7.55 -9.45 -12.50
C SER A 87 -6.62 -9.40 -13.73
N ILE A 88 -6.72 -10.36 -14.65
CA ILE A 88 -5.97 -10.36 -15.92
C ILE A 88 -6.36 -9.15 -16.77
N GLU A 89 -7.66 -8.93 -16.96
CA GLU A 89 -8.14 -7.83 -17.80
C GLU A 89 -7.74 -6.47 -17.23
N LEU A 90 -7.96 -6.25 -15.93
CA LEU A 90 -7.58 -5.00 -15.25
C LEU A 90 -6.06 -4.79 -15.30
N SER A 91 -5.26 -5.85 -15.16
CA SER A 91 -3.80 -5.78 -15.24
C SER A 91 -3.31 -5.35 -16.62
N ARG A 92 -3.88 -5.91 -17.68
CA ARG A 92 -3.57 -5.52 -19.07
C ARG A 92 -3.96 -4.07 -19.38
N GLN A 93 -5.08 -3.63 -18.84
CA GLN A 93 -5.52 -2.26 -19.04
C GLN A 93 -4.69 -1.26 -18.20
N ALA A 94 -4.29 -1.63 -16.99
CA ALA A 94 -3.37 -0.84 -16.17
C ALA A 94 -1.99 -0.69 -16.87
N GLU A 95 -1.49 -1.76 -17.52
CA GLU A 95 -0.27 -1.69 -18.35
C GLU A 95 -0.41 -0.68 -19.48
N LYS A 96 -1.54 -0.68 -20.19
CA LYS A 96 -1.83 0.33 -21.24
C LYS A 96 -1.96 1.75 -20.69
N ALA A 97 -2.41 1.91 -19.44
CA ALA A 97 -2.45 3.20 -18.75
C ALA A 97 -1.06 3.69 -18.32
N GLY A 98 0.00 2.89 -18.50
CA GLY A 98 1.39 3.25 -18.31
C GLY A 98 1.88 3.19 -16.86
N VAL A 99 1.22 2.43 -15.98
CA VAL A 99 1.70 2.21 -14.60
C VAL A 99 3.01 1.42 -14.59
N ASP A 100 3.76 1.50 -13.50
CA ASP A 100 5.10 0.91 -13.41
C ASP A 100 5.10 -0.51 -12.85
N ALA A 101 4.08 -0.88 -12.08
CA ALA A 101 3.93 -2.22 -11.49
C ALA A 101 2.48 -2.49 -11.07
N LEU A 102 2.22 -3.74 -10.69
CA LEU A 102 0.92 -4.22 -10.23
C LEU A 102 1.01 -4.70 -8.78
N LEU A 103 -0.02 -4.43 -7.98
CA LEU A 103 -0.24 -5.04 -6.68
C LEU A 103 -1.36 -6.07 -6.78
N LEU A 104 -1.03 -7.34 -6.51
CA LEU A 104 -1.93 -8.49 -6.65
C LEU A 104 -2.31 -9.02 -5.27
N THR A 105 -3.48 -8.65 -4.79
CA THR A 105 -3.99 -9.10 -3.47
C THR A 105 -4.39 -10.57 -3.54
N VAL A 106 -4.02 -11.34 -2.48
CA VAL A 106 -4.53 -12.70 -2.28
C VAL A 106 -6.06 -12.70 -2.40
N PRO A 107 -6.64 -13.59 -3.23
CA PRO A 107 -8.10 -13.69 -3.36
C PRO A 107 -8.79 -13.80 -2.01
N TYR A 108 -9.72 -12.90 -1.78
CA TYR A 108 -10.54 -12.83 -0.59
C TYR A 108 -11.90 -13.50 -0.83
N TYR A 109 -12.61 -13.86 0.24
CA TYR A 109 -13.95 -14.44 0.24
C TYR A 109 -13.99 -15.92 -0.24
N ASN A 110 -13.53 -16.25 -1.46
CA ASN A 110 -13.58 -17.60 -2.02
C ASN A 110 -12.46 -18.55 -1.52
N ARG A 111 -11.48 -18.04 -0.77
CA ARG A 111 -10.46 -18.80 -0.03
C ARG A 111 -9.78 -19.93 -0.79
N PRO A 112 -9.10 -19.67 -1.90
CA PRO A 112 -8.42 -20.72 -2.66
C PRO A 112 -7.30 -21.36 -1.85
N GLY A 113 -7.11 -22.67 -2.06
CA GLY A 113 -5.94 -23.38 -1.49
C GLY A 113 -4.64 -23.01 -2.19
N PRO A 114 -3.48 -23.53 -1.71
CA PRO A 114 -2.15 -23.13 -2.19
C PRO A 114 -1.95 -23.27 -3.70
N GLU A 115 -2.44 -24.35 -4.30
CA GLU A 115 -2.33 -24.57 -5.75
C GLU A 115 -3.23 -23.58 -6.53
N GLY A 116 -4.42 -23.27 -6.00
CA GLY A 116 -5.30 -22.25 -6.60
C GLY A 116 -4.66 -20.86 -6.56
N LEU A 117 -4.02 -20.51 -5.45
CA LEU A 117 -3.25 -19.25 -5.33
C LEU A 117 -2.11 -19.21 -6.35
N PHE A 118 -1.34 -20.27 -6.46
CA PHE A 118 -0.23 -20.34 -7.40
C PHE A 118 -0.72 -20.13 -8.85
N ARG A 119 -1.74 -20.88 -9.30
CA ARG A 119 -2.28 -20.75 -10.66
C ARG A 119 -2.91 -19.40 -10.93
N HIS A 120 -3.58 -18.82 -9.93
CA HIS A 120 -4.16 -17.47 -10.02
C HIS A 120 -3.09 -16.43 -10.32
N PHE A 121 -2.06 -16.35 -9.49
CA PHE A 121 -1.01 -15.35 -9.64
C PHE A 121 -0.12 -15.62 -10.87
N GLU A 122 0.16 -16.89 -11.19
CA GLU A 122 0.88 -17.26 -12.42
C GLU A 122 0.14 -16.78 -13.66
N ALA A 123 -1.18 -17.01 -13.74
CA ALA A 123 -2.00 -16.60 -14.87
C ALA A 123 -2.01 -15.08 -15.06
N ILE A 124 -2.10 -14.31 -13.96
CA ILE A 124 -2.05 -12.85 -14.01
C ILE A 124 -0.65 -12.39 -14.43
N ALA A 125 0.41 -12.90 -13.81
CA ALA A 125 1.78 -12.51 -14.12
C ALA A 125 2.15 -12.80 -15.58
N ARG A 126 1.70 -13.93 -16.13
CA ARG A 126 1.92 -14.27 -17.55
C ARG A 126 1.13 -13.40 -18.53
N SER A 127 0.13 -12.65 -18.05
CA SER A 127 -0.74 -11.82 -18.90
C SER A 127 -0.19 -10.41 -19.17
N THR A 128 0.89 -10.02 -18.50
CA THR A 128 1.48 -8.67 -18.53
C THR A 128 3.01 -8.74 -18.52
N SER A 129 3.66 -7.71 -19.01
CA SER A 129 5.12 -7.54 -18.89
C SER A 129 5.53 -6.78 -17.61
N LEU A 130 4.58 -6.19 -16.89
CA LEU A 130 4.85 -5.38 -15.71
C LEU A 130 5.34 -6.21 -14.53
N PRO A 131 6.19 -5.63 -13.67
CA PRO A 131 6.49 -6.17 -12.35
C PRO A 131 5.23 -6.35 -11.52
N CYS A 132 5.09 -7.52 -10.88
CA CYS A 132 3.98 -7.85 -10.00
C CYS A 132 4.46 -7.98 -8.56
N ILE A 133 3.80 -7.31 -7.64
CA ILE A 133 3.98 -7.44 -6.19
C ILE A 133 2.79 -8.24 -5.66
N LEU A 134 3.04 -9.39 -5.05
CA LEU A 134 2.00 -10.14 -4.35
C LEU A 134 1.59 -9.40 -3.07
N TYR A 135 0.34 -9.55 -2.62
CA TYR A 135 -0.08 -8.95 -1.36
C TYR A 135 -0.79 -9.98 -0.48
N ASN A 136 -0.12 -10.36 0.61
CA ASN A 136 -0.61 -11.28 1.63
C ASN A 136 -1.11 -10.52 2.86
N ILE A 137 -2.43 -10.58 3.11
CA ILE A 137 -3.09 -9.95 4.27
C ILE A 137 -4.22 -10.84 4.82
N PRO A 138 -3.88 -11.91 5.52
CA PRO A 138 -4.87 -12.90 5.97
C PRO A 138 -5.94 -12.34 6.90
N GLY A 139 -5.64 -11.29 7.67
CA GLY A 139 -6.61 -10.61 8.53
C GLY A 139 -7.78 -9.96 7.76
N ARG A 140 -7.62 -9.68 6.45
CA ARG A 140 -8.69 -9.14 5.59
C ARG A 140 -9.21 -10.17 4.61
N THR A 141 -8.33 -10.98 4.03
CA THR A 141 -8.71 -11.93 2.97
C THR A 141 -9.28 -13.24 3.51
N GLY A 142 -8.99 -13.56 4.79
CA GLY A 142 -9.31 -14.86 5.36
C GLY A 142 -8.47 -16.02 4.79
N THR A 143 -7.42 -15.70 4.02
CA THR A 143 -6.52 -16.67 3.37
C THR A 143 -5.08 -16.22 3.54
N ASN A 144 -4.24 -17.09 4.08
CA ASN A 144 -2.81 -16.85 4.17
C ASN A 144 -2.08 -17.53 3.00
N MET A 145 -1.28 -16.78 2.26
CA MET A 145 -0.33 -17.32 1.31
C MET A 145 0.91 -17.77 2.08
N THR A 146 1.12 -19.07 2.18
CA THR A 146 2.26 -19.65 2.91
C THR A 146 3.59 -19.33 2.24
N GLU A 147 4.68 -19.45 3.00
CA GLU A 147 6.04 -19.30 2.47
C GLU A 147 6.32 -20.22 1.28
N GLN A 148 5.85 -21.49 1.30
CA GLN A 148 6.05 -22.41 0.17
C GLN A 148 5.39 -21.89 -1.11
N THR A 149 4.19 -21.30 -1.00
CA THR A 149 3.49 -20.71 -2.15
C THR A 149 4.22 -19.48 -2.65
N ALA A 150 4.65 -18.58 -1.73
CA ALA A 150 5.40 -17.39 -2.07
C ALA A 150 6.74 -17.72 -2.75
N LEU A 151 7.47 -18.73 -2.25
CA LEU A 151 8.73 -19.21 -2.83
C LEU A 151 8.55 -19.82 -4.23
N ARG A 152 7.47 -20.57 -4.48
CA ARG A 152 7.16 -21.04 -5.83
C ARG A 152 6.88 -19.89 -6.78
N LEU A 153 6.09 -18.90 -6.34
CA LEU A 153 5.75 -17.70 -7.12
C LEU A 153 6.95 -16.82 -7.38
N SER A 154 7.89 -16.73 -6.43
CA SER A 154 9.11 -15.92 -6.60
C SER A 154 9.97 -16.38 -7.79
N ARG A 155 9.81 -17.61 -8.27
CA ARG A 155 10.52 -18.14 -9.45
C ARG A 155 9.96 -17.60 -10.77
N ILE A 156 8.78 -16.98 -10.79
CA ILE A 156 8.20 -16.34 -11.97
C ILE A 156 8.92 -14.99 -12.18
N PRO A 157 9.53 -14.73 -13.34
CA PRO A 157 10.48 -13.61 -13.51
C PRO A 157 9.93 -12.24 -13.20
N ASN A 158 8.68 -11.96 -13.54
CA ASN A 158 8.04 -10.65 -13.28
C ASN A 158 7.25 -10.58 -11.98
N ILE A 159 7.22 -11.63 -11.15
CA ILE A 159 6.79 -11.52 -9.76
C ILE A 159 8.00 -11.07 -8.96
N VAL A 160 8.09 -9.78 -8.64
CA VAL A 160 9.31 -9.13 -8.12
C VAL A 160 9.35 -9.03 -6.59
N GLY A 161 8.25 -9.36 -5.93
CA GLY A 161 8.23 -9.30 -4.46
C GLY A 161 6.85 -9.53 -3.87
N VAL A 162 6.78 -9.35 -2.56
CA VAL A 162 5.56 -9.46 -1.78
C VAL A 162 5.42 -8.31 -0.80
N LYS A 163 4.21 -7.75 -0.69
CA LYS A 163 3.75 -6.95 0.44
C LYS A 163 3.21 -7.93 1.50
N GLU A 164 3.94 -8.05 2.61
CA GLU A 164 3.62 -9.02 3.64
C GLU A 164 2.98 -8.35 4.86
N ALA A 165 1.75 -8.72 5.15
CA ALA A 165 0.95 -8.20 6.26
C ALA A 165 0.31 -9.31 7.10
N SER A 166 0.96 -10.49 7.17
CA SER A 166 0.49 -11.59 8.03
C SER A 166 0.81 -11.37 9.50
N GLY A 167 1.85 -10.57 9.82
CA GLY A 167 2.40 -10.46 11.17
C GLY A 167 3.16 -11.73 11.61
N ASN A 168 3.35 -12.71 10.72
CA ASN A 168 4.11 -13.93 11.00
C ASN A 168 5.58 -13.75 10.59
N PHE A 169 6.40 -13.29 11.52
CA PHE A 169 7.82 -13.02 11.27
C PHE A 169 8.62 -14.29 10.88
N GLY A 170 8.22 -15.47 11.35
CA GLY A 170 8.83 -16.74 10.93
C GLY A 170 8.58 -17.01 9.44
N GLN A 171 7.34 -16.83 8.96
CA GLN A 171 7.00 -16.93 7.55
C GLN A 171 7.74 -15.87 6.70
N ILE A 172 7.80 -14.63 7.19
CA ILE A 172 8.48 -13.53 6.52
C ILE A 172 9.97 -13.83 6.36
N ALA A 173 10.64 -14.29 7.44
CA ALA A 173 12.05 -14.67 7.41
C ALA A 173 12.30 -15.82 6.41
N ALA A 174 11.44 -16.84 6.39
CA ALA A 174 11.55 -17.96 5.45
C ALA A 174 11.39 -17.51 3.98
N ILE A 175 10.51 -16.52 3.71
CA ILE A 175 10.37 -15.94 2.37
C ILE A 175 11.63 -15.18 1.97
N ILE A 176 12.17 -14.34 2.87
CA ILE A 176 13.40 -13.55 2.61
C ILE A 176 14.57 -14.47 2.29
N GLU A 177 14.77 -15.53 3.09
CA GLU A 177 15.87 -16.47 2.94
C GLU A 177 15.77 -17.36 1.69
N GLY A 178 14.54 -17.85 1.41
CA GLY A 178 14.34 -18.87 0.37
C GLY A 178 13.92 -18.35 -1.00
N ALA A 179 13.57 -17.07 -1.15
CA ALA A 179 13.16 -16.51 -2.43
C ALA A 179 14.36 -16.35 -3.38
N ARG A 180 14.08 -16.29 -4.69
CA ARG A 180 15.14 -16.02 -5.66
C ARG A 180 15.82 -14.68 -5.38
N GLU A 181 17.08 -14.55 -5.79
CA GLU A 181 17.81 -13.29 -5.72
C GLU A 181 17.02 -12.14 -6.41
N GLY A 182 16.98 -10.97 -5.75
CA GLY A 182 16.26 -9.79 -6.21
C GLY A 182 14.75 -9.80 -5.92
N PHE A 183 14.20 -10.85 -5.31
CA PHE A 183 12.83 -10.84 -4.81
C PHE A 183 12.76 -9.97 -3.54
N ARG A 184 11.83 -9.03 -3.49
CA ARG A 184 11.76 -8.01 -2.43
C ARG A 184 10.57 -8.26 -1.50
N VAL A 185 10.76 -8.05 -0.20
CA VAL A 185 9.70 -8.12 0.80
C VAL A 185 9.47 -6.73 1.37
N TRP A 186 8.29 -6.15 1.09
CA TRP A 186 7.82 -4.92 1.73
C TRP A 186 6.94 -5.27 2.92
N SER A 187 7.11 -4.56 4.03
CA SER A 187 6.12 -4.61 5.10
C SER A 187 4.76 -4.12 4.58
N GLY A 188 3.70 -4.82 4.92
CA GLY A 188 2.32 -4.39 4.66
C GLY A 188 1.64 -3.77 5.88
N ASN A 189 2.29 -3.86 7.05
CA ASN A 189 1.90 -3.22 8.28
C ASN A 189 2.96 -2.18 8.66
N ASP A 190 2.59 -0.94 8.85
CA ASP A 190 3.54 0.15 9.10
C ASP A 190 4.32 -0.07 10.40
N GLY A 191 3.66 -0.63 11.44
CA GLY A 191 4.27 -1.01 12.70
C GLY A 191 5.29 -2.17 12.61
N ASP A 192 5.27 -2.94 11.54
CA ASP A 192 6.21 -4.06 11.33
C ASP A 192 7.41 -3.66 10.47
N THR A 193 7.52 -2.38 10.07
CA THR A 193 8.57 -1.91 9.15
C THR A 193 9.96 -2.20 9.68
N LEU A 194 10.28 -1.75 10.89
CA LEU A 194 11.62 -1.95 11.46
C LEU A 194 11.94 -3.43 11.72
N PRO A 195 11.06 -4.25 12.33
CA PRO A 195 11.28 -5.68 12.45
C PRO A 195 11.53 -6.39 11.11
N ILE A 196 10.77 -6.05 10.06
CA ILE A 196 10.94 -6.66 8.74
C ILE A 196 12.27 -6.23 8.09
N LEU A 197 12.66 -4.95 8.23
CA LEU A 197 13.98 -4.49 7.79
C LEU A 197 15.11 -5.25 8.50
N ALA A 198 14.96 -5.52 9.80
CA ALA A 198 15.93 -6.28 10.58
C ALA A 198 16.07 -7.75 10.14
N LEU A 199 15.01 -8.33 9.56
CA LEU A 199 15.04 -9.65 8.93
C LEU A 199 15.64 -9.64 7.51
N GLY A 200 15.97 -8.49 6.95
CA GLY A 200 16.46 -8.35 5.57
C GLY A 200 15.38 -7.92 4.57
N GLY A 201 14.22 -7.47 5.04
CA GLY A 201 13.17 -6.91 4.19
C GLY A 201 13.61 -5.65 3.47
N TYR A 202 12.89 -5.30 2.40
CA TYR A 202 13.31 -4.25 1.49
C TYR A 202 12.79 -2.86 1.90
N GLY A 203 11.55 -2.76 2.36
CA GLY A 203 10.89 -1.49 2.66
C GLY A 203 9.47 -1.66 3.21
N VAL A 204 8.60 -0.70 2.92
CA VAL A 204 7.19 -0.71 3.37
C VAL A 204 6.24 -0.16 2.31
N ILE A 205 5.05 -0.74 2.22
CA ILE A 205 3.91 -0.15 1.52
C ILE A 205 2.96 0.38 2.59
N CYS A 206 3.02 1.68 2.84
CA CYS A 206 2.71 2.39 4.07
C CYS A 206 1.39 3.16 4.00
N VAL A 207 0.70 3.31 5.14
CA VAL A 207 -0.48 4.19 5.31
C VAL A 207 -0.12 5.47 6.04
N ILE A 208 0.64 5.38 7.16
CA ILE A 208 0.97 6.57 7.97
C ILE A 208 1.86 7.56 7.22
N SER A 209 2.49 7.15 6.13
CA SER A 209 3.26 8.03 5.23
C SER A 209 2.42 9.11 4.55
N HIS A 210 1.09 9.03 4.60
CA HIS A 210 0.24 10.18 4.26
C HIS A 210 0.50 11.39 5.15
N LEU A 211 0.86 11.17 6.40
CA LEU A 211 1.10 12.23 7.38
C LEU A 211 2.58 12.41 7.72
N THR A 212 3.34 11.31 7.75
CA THR A 212 4.71 11.25 8.29
C THR A 212 5.69 10.60 7.31
N GLY A 213 5.60 10.96 6.03
CA GLY A 213 6.37 10.31 4.97
C GLY A 213 7.88 10.53 5.08
N LEU A 214 8.34 11.76 5.36
CA LEU A 214 9.77 12.05 5.59
C LEU A 214 10.32 11.30 6.80
N GLN A 215 9.54 11.18 7.87
CA GLN A 215 9.92 10.44 9.07
C GLN A 215 10.01 8.92 8.80
N MET A 216 9.11 8.37 7.98
CA MET A 216 9.19 6.97 7.55
C MET A 216 10.41 6.72 6.65
N ARG A 217 10.74 7.65 5.77
CA ARG A 217 11.96 7.62 4.97
C ARG A 217 13.20 7.65 5.87
N GLU A 218 13.25 8.58 6.81
CA GLU A 218 14.35 8.71 7.78
C GLU A 218 14.56 7.41 8.58
N LEU A 219 13.47 6.75 9.00
CA LEU A 219 13.54 5.44 9.68
C LEU A 219 14.26 4.41 8.81
N ILE A 220 13.83 4.27 7.55
CA ILE A 220 14.40 3.30 6.60
C ILE A 220 15.87 3.62 6.32
N GLU A 221 16.19 4.87 5.99
CA GLU A 221 17.54 5.31 5.66
C GLU A 221 18.49 5.20 6.86
N SER A 222 18.03 5.51 8.07
CA SER A 222 18.82 5.36 9.29
C SER A 222 19.15 3.89 9.55
N PHE A 223 18.18 2.98 9.39
CA PHE A 223 18.41 1.55 9.53
C PHE A 223 19.44 1.04 8.51
N LEU A 224 19.28 1.38 7.24
CA LEU A 224 20.18 0.95 6.17
C LEU A 224 21.60 1.52 6.31
N ALA A 225 21.73 2.69 6.93
CA ALA A 225 23.03 3.29 7.24
C ALA A 225 23.67 2.74 8.53
N GLY A 226 23.08 1.72 9.17
CA GLY A 226 23.58 1.13 10.40
C GLY A 226 23.27 1.94 11.66
N ARG A 227 22.54 3.05 11.57
CA ARG A 227 22.08 3.86 12.71
C ARG A 227 20.81 3.24 13.34
N THR A 228 20.95 2.01 13.82
CA THR A 228 19.81 1.20 14.29
C THR A 228 19.10 1.78 15.51
N GLU A 229 19.81 2.46 16.41
CA GLU A 229 19.22 3.12 17.58
C GLU A 229 18.33 4.31 17.15
N GLU A 230 18.78 5.08 16.18
CA GLU A 230 18.03 6.19 15.58
C GLU A 230 16.74 5.67 14.90
N ALA A 231 16.88 4.63 14.06
CA ALA A 231 15.72 3.99 13.43
C ALA A 231 14.71 3.46 14.46
N ALA A 232 15.20 2.85 15.56
CA ALA A 232 14.35 2.36 16.63
C ALA A 232 13.67 3.52 17.41
N ARG A 233 14.35 4.65 17.59
CA ARG A 233 13.77 5.84 18.21
C ARG A 233 12.62 6.40 17.36
N ILE A 234 12.83 6.54 16.05
CA ILE A 234 11.80 7.00 15.11
C ILE A 234 10.61 6.03 15.12
N HIS A 235 10.89 4.73 15.01
CA HIS A 235 9.86 3.69 15.02
C HIS A 235 8.96 3.78 16.26
N ARG A 236 9.58 3.82 17.47
CA ARG A 236 8.81 3.94 18.73
C ARG A 236 7.98 5.21 18.80
N ARG A 237 8.48 6.32 18.25
CA ARG A 237 7.74 7.59 18.19
C ARG A 237 6.51 7.50 17.29
N LEU A 238 6.59 6.77 16.17
CA LEU A 238 5.50 6.64 15.19
C LEU A 238 4.48 5.53 15.53
N LEU A 239 4.82 4.60 16.41
CA LEU A 239 3.91 3.49 16.78
C LEU A 239 2.55 3.96 17.33
N PRO A 240 2.44 4.96 18.21
CA PRO A 240 1.14 5.44 18.67
C PRO A 240 0.26 5.97 17.54
N LEU A 241 0.83 6.73 16.59
CA LEU A 241 0.12 7.21 15.41
C LEU A 241 -0.34 6.05 14.52
N ASN A 242 0.55 5.08 14.26
CA ASN A 242 0.18 3.87 13.52
C ASN A 242 -1.00 3.17 14.18
N ASN A 243 -0.94 2.96 15.50
CA ASN A 243 -2.01 2.30 16.23
C ASN A 243 -3.32 3.07 16.13
N ALA A 244 -3.32 4.39 16.31
CA ALA A 244 -4.52 5.20 16.17
C ALA A 244 -5.14 5.10 14.77
N LEU A 245 -4.32 5.14 13.71
CA LEU A 245 -4.79 5.09 12.33
C LEU A 245 -5.20 3.68 11.84
N MET A 246 -4.72 2.62 12.50
CA MET A 246 -4.95 1.25 12.05
C MET A 246 -5.92 0.46 12.93
N THR A 247 -6.19 0.89 14.19
CA THR A 247 -6.98 0.11 15.14
C THR A 247 -8.23 0.80 15.68
N LEU A 248 -8.32 2.14 15.65
CA LEU A 248 -9.50 2.87 16.16
C LEU A 248 -10.72 2.72 15.25
N ALA A 249 -10.49 2.55 13.95
CA ALA A 249 -11.50 2.15 12.98
C ALA A 249 -10.83 1.41 11.82
N SER A 250 -11.64 0.81 10.94
CA SER A 250 -11.11 0.09 9.78
C SER A 250 -10.40 1.05 8.80
N ASN A 251 -9.15 0.75 8.42
CA ASN A 251 -8.46 1.49 7.35
C ASN A 251 -9.28 1.38 6.03
N PRO A 252 -9.56 2.52 5.33
CA PRO A 252 -8.92 3.84 5.41
C PRO A 252 -9.68 4.91 6.23
N ILE A 253 -10.66 4.56 7.03
CA ILE A 253 -11.50 5.53 7.75
C ILE A 253 -10.64 6.53 8.55
N PRO A 254 -9.70 6.10 9.44
CA PRO A 254 -8.95 7.04 10.26
C PRO A 254 -8.04 7.97 9.45
N ILE A 255 -7.37 7.45 8.42
CA ILE A 255 -6.46 8.26 7.62
C ILE A 255 -7.21 9.29 6.76
N LYS A 256 -8.36 8.94 6.17
CA LYS A 256 -9.18 9.91 5.43
C LYS A 256 -9.72 11.00 6.37
N TYR A 257 -10.21 10.60 7.55
CA TYR A 257 -10.65 11.54 8.56
C TYR A 257 -9.52 12.50 8.97
N ALA A 258 -8.33 11.98 9.27
CA ALA A 258 -7.18 12.80 9.63
C ALA A 258 -6.78 13.79 8.53
N LEU A 259 -6.72 13.34 7.25
CA LEU A 259 -6.41 14.20 6.12
C LEU A 259 -7.42 15.35 5.98
N ASN A 260 -8.71 15.07 6.08
CA ASN A 260 -9.76 16.09 6.02
C ASN A 260 -9.61 17.11 7.17
N GLN A 261 -9.33 16.64 8.39
CA GLN A 261 -9.19 17.49 9.58
C GLN A 261 -7.94 18.38 9.56
N ILE A 262 -6.86 17.95 8.92
CA ILE A 262 -5.67 18.80 8.75
C ILE A 262 -5.78 19.76 7.56
N GLY A 263 -6.91 19.74 6.84
CA GLY A 263 -7.17 20.64 5.70
C GLY A 263 -6.83 20.08 4.32
N PHE A 264 -6.31 18.86 4.24
CA PHE A 264 -6.11 18.18 2.96
C PHE A 264 -7.36 17.38 2.59
N ARG A 265 -8.32 18.03 1.93
CA ARG A 265 -9.64 17.45 1.65
C ARG A 265 -9.55 16.26 0.70
N VAL A 266 -9.92 15.08 1.20
CA VAL A 266 -10.02 13.82 0.41
C VAL A 266 -11.43 13.23 0.42
N GLY A 267 -12.38 13.95 1.01
CA GLY A 267 -13.78 13.54 1.14
C GLY A 267 -14.00 12.33 2.06
N PRO A 268 -15.26 11.96 2.31
CA PRO A 268 -15.62 10.83 3.13
C PRO A 268 -15.29 9.50 2.42
N PRO A 269 -15.20 8.37 3.15
CA PRO A 269 -15.17 7.06 2.51
C PRO A 269 -16.51 6.75 1.86
N ARG A 270 -16.53 5.89 0.82
CA ARG A 270 -17.76 5.35 0.22
C ARG A 270 -18.35 4.23 1.08
N LEU A 271 -19.68 4.14 1.11
CA LEU A 271 -20.36 2.98 1.70
C LEU A 271 -19.84 1.66 1.09
N PRO A 272 -19.71 0.60 1.89
CA PRO A 272 -20.21 0.43 3.26
C PRO A 272 -19.34 1.05 4.37
N LEU A 273 -18.22 1.70 4.02
CA LEU A 273 -17.44 2.45 5.00
C LEU A 273 -18.08 3.83 5.23
N CYS A 274 -18.00 4.32 6.46
CA CYS A 274 -18.48 5.64 6.84
C CYS A 274 -17.46 6.34 7.73
N GLU A 275 -17.64 7.64 7.92
CA GLU A 275 -16.80 8.41 8.83
C GLU A 275 -16.90 7.87 10.26
N PRO A 276 -15.87 8.04 11.09
CA PRO A 276 -15.91 7.63 12.49
C PRO A 276 -16.92 8.48 13.26
N ASP A 277 -17.45 7.97 14.36
CA ASP A 277 -18.19 8.79 15.31
C ASP A 277 -17.28 9.87 15.94
N GLU A 278 -17.90 10.88 16.54
CA GLU A 278 -17.21 12.03 17.12
C GLU A 278 -16.13 11.61 18.14
N ALA A 279 -16.47 10.66 19.02
CA ALA A 279 -15.56 10.19 20.07
C ALA A 279 -14.33 9.45 19.48
N THR A 280 -14.53 8.68 18.43
CA THR A 280 -13.44 8.01 17.70
C THR A 280 -12.61 9.02 16.91
N GLY A 281 -13.26 9.97 16.25
CA GLY A 281 -12.60 11.06 15.53
C GLY A 281 -11.70 11.90 16.44
N GLU A 282 -12.17 12.27 17.63
CA GLU A 282 -11.38 12.99 18.62
C GLU A 282 -10.15 12.20 19.08
N LYS A 283 -10.26 10.89 19.30
CA LYS A 283 -9.11 10.03 19.65
C LYS A 283 -8.08 9.98 18.53
N ILE A 284 -8.52 9.87 17.27
CA ILE A 284 -7.62 9.91 16.11
C ILE A 284 -6.87 11.24 16.07
N MET A 285 -7.58 12.36 16.17
CA MET A 285 -6.97 13.69 16.07
C MET A 285 -6.12 14.05 17.30
N ALA A 286 -6.47 13.56 18.48
CA ALA A 286 -5.63 13.72 19.68
C ALA A 286 -4.24 13.12 19.46
N GLU A 287 -4.15 11.97 18.76
CA GLU A 287 -2.85 11.38 18.45
C GLU A 287 -2.16 12.12 17.28
N VAL A 288 -2.89 12.45 16.22
CA VAL A 288 -2.34 13.17 15.06
C VAL A 288 -1.67 14.49 15.47
N ARG A 289 -2.30 15.26 16.35
CA ARG A 289 -1.78 16.55 16.87
C ARG A 289 -0.47 16.42 17.65
N ARG A 290 -0.08 15.22 18.09
CA ARG A 290 1.19 14.95 18.80
C ARG A 290 2.38 14.76 17.86
N HIS A 291 2.11 14.68 16.56
CA HIS A 291 3.12 14.43 15.55
C HIS A 291 3.31 15.61 14.61
N HIS A 292 4.53 15.77 14.13
CA HIS A 292 4.80 16.66 13.01
C HIS A 292 4.22 16.05 11.73
N ILE A 293 3.49 16.84 10.96
CA ILE A 293 2.89 16.41 9.69
C ILE A 293 3.80 16.86 8.56
N ASP A 294 4.29 15.88 7.80
CA ASP A 294 5.22 16.10 6.69
C ASP A 294 4.49 16.44 5.38
N LEU A 295 3.19 16.10 5.29
CA LEU A 295 2.42 16.35 4.08
C LEU A 295 2.29 17.86 3.83
N PRO A 296 2.76 18.38 2.68
CA PRO A 296 2.57 19.79 2.36
C PRO A 296 1.07 20.07 2.14
N LEU A 297 0.52 20.92 3.00
CA LEU A 297 -0.84 21.40 2.83
C LEU A 297 -0.83 22.38 1.66
N ALA A 298 -1.74 22.21 0.70
CA ALA A 298 -1.93 23.19 -0.37
C ALA A 298 -2.38 24.50 0.26
N VAL A 299 -1.54 25.55 0.14
CA VAL A 299 -1.86 26.91 0.52
C VAL A 299 -2.82 27.52 -0.51
#